data_8380b45dab3dc345678c98a9fe54dfa8
#
_entry.id   8380b45dab3dc345678c98a9fe54dfa8
#
_cell.length_a   1.000
_cell.length_b   1.000
_cell.length_c   1.000
_cell.angle_alpha   90.00
_cell.angle_beta   90.00
_cell.angle_gamma   90.00
#
_symmetry.space_group_name_H-M   'P 1'
#
loop_
_entity.id
_entity.type
_entity.pdbx_description
1 polymer ?
#
loop_
_entity_poly.entity_id
_entity_poly.type
_entity_poly.pdbx_seq_one_letter_code
_entity_poly.pdbx_strand_id
1 'polypeptide(L)'
;MPPGQLLLLTGTPGCGKTTIAPLVADHAPLSACLDLDWFFAKLRSGAMEPWREEAHQQNRVVLSAAASAVATFTAGGYFTVADGILNPSRLDLFVSACEPLGIELNYAVLYAPLSVVLARVQARSTEPEHLGALADAGVVQEIWNGFEEHDVDDRHRIDSSDRPPEIIAEEIYQRCIEGDLRLLR
;
A
#
# COMPACT_ATOMS: atom_id res chain seq x y z
N MET A 1 2.91 -11.20 -23.91
CA MET A 1 2.97 -9.75 -23.69
C MET A 1 4.13 -9.48 -22.75
N PRO A 2 4.81 -8.33 -22.84
CA PRO A 2 5.76 -7.97 -21.80
C PRO A 2 5.05 -7.90 -20.44
N PRO A 3 5.73 -8.12 -19.32
CA PRO A 3 5.15 -7.92 -18.01
C PRO A 3 4.71 -6.46 -17.86
N GLY A 4 3.64 -6.25 -17.09
CA GLY A 4 3.20 -4.92 -16.70
C GLY A 4 4.15 -4.30 -15.67
N GLN A 5 3.72 -3.20 -15.07
CA GLN A 5 4.43 -2.57 -13.95
C GLN A 5 3.66 -2.80 -12.65
N LEU A 6 4.39 -2.97 -11.56
CA LEU A 6 3.83 -3.07 -10.22
C LEU A 6 4.10 -1.77 -9.46
N LEU A 7 3.06 -1.22 -8.84
CA LEU A 7 3.17 -0.18 -7.81
C LEU A 7 2.70 -0.74 -6.46
N LEU A 8 3.57 -0.70 -5.46
CA LEU A 8 3.18 -0.84 -4.06
C LEU A 8 2.92 0.55 -3.48
N LEU A 9 1.66 0.84 -3.17
CA LEU A 9 1.21 2.09 -2.58
C LEU A 9 0.95 1.88 -1.09
N THR A 10 1.75 2.48 -0.24
CA THR A 10 1.66 2.33 1.20
C THR A 10 1.54 3.67 1.93
N GLY A 11 1.47 3.60 3.24
CA GLY A 11 1.38 4.74 4.15
C GLY A 11 0.44 4.43 5.31
N THR A 12 0.31 5.36 6.23
CA THR A 12 -0.47 5.22 7.45
C THR A 12 -1.98 5.10 7.19
N PRO A 13 -2.77 4.58 8.13
CA PRO A 13 -4.23 4.73 8.09
C PRO A 13 -4.60 6.22 7.93
N GLY A 14 -5.57 6.55 7.08
CA GLY A 14 -6.01 7.94 6.87
C GLY A 14 -5.17 8.76 5.86
N CYS A 15 -4.05 8.26 5.33
CA CYS A 15 -3.28 8.97 4.31
C CYS A 15 -3.91 8.94 2.91
N GLY A 16 -4.98 8.17 2.66
CA GLY A 16 -5.72 8.20 1.41
C GLY A 16 -5.45 7.06 0.42
N LYS A 17 -4.74 5.99 0.81
CA LYS A 17 -4.40 4.85 -0.07
C LYS A 17 -5.59 4.30 -0.85
N THR A 18 -6.64 3.89 -0.15
CA THR A 18 -7.84 3.28 -0.74
C THR A 18 -8.60 4.21 -1.70
N THR A 19 -8.41 5.53 -1.56
CA THR A 19 -8.97 6.52 -2.48
C THR A 19 -8.07 6.71 -3.70
N ILE A 20 -6.75 6.76 -3.50
CA ILE A 20 -5.78 7.10 -4.55
C ILE A 20 -5.43 5.88 -5.40
N ALA A 21 -5.32 4.68 -4.82
CA ALA A 21 -4.91 3.47 -5.55
C ALA A 21 -5.76 3.16 -6.79
N PRO A 22 -7.11 3.15 -6.72
CA PRO A 22 -7.94 2.93 -7.91
C PRO A 22 -7.77 4.05 -8.95
N LEU A 23 -7.63 5.31 -8.51
CA LEU A 23 -7.40 6.43 -9.43
C LEU A 23 -6.08 6.29 -10.18
N VAL A 24 -5.01 5.83 -9.52
CA VAL A 24 -3.73 5.53 -10.19
C VAL A 24 -3.91 4.42 -11.23
N ALA A 25 -4.62 3.35 -10.86
CA ALA A 25 -4.88 2.23 -11.77
C ALA A 25 -5.67 2.64 -13.00
N ASP A 26 -6.63 3.56 -12.86
CA ASP A 26 -7.50 4.05 -13.94
C ASP A 26 -6.75 4.83 -15.04
N HIS A 27 -5.50 5.29 -14.78
CA HIS A 27 -4.67 5.92 -15.82
C HIS A 27 -4.12 4.91 -16.84
N ALA A 28 -4.04 3.62 -16.49
CA ALA A 28 -3.52 2.61 -17.39
C ALA A 28 -4.64 1.91 -18.19
N PRO A 29 -4.44 1.61 -19.50
CA PRO A 29 -5.47 1.00 -20.34
C PRO A 29 -5.79 -0.45 -19.94
N LEU A 30 -4.90 -1.11 -19.20
CA LEU A 30 -5.06 -2.44 -18.65
C LEU A 30 -4.46 -2.46 -17.25
N SER A 31 -5.30 -2.52 -16.23
CA SER A 31 -4.87 -2.39 -14.85
C SER A 31 -5.58 -3.35 -13.89
N ALA A 32 -4.99 -3.53 -12.72
CA ALA A 32 -5.57 -4.21 -11.58
C ALA A 32 -5.23 -3.43 -10.30
N CYS A 33 -6.21 -3.30 -9.40
CA CYS A 33 -6.01 -2.68 -8.10
C CYS A 33 -6.36 -3.72 -7.02
N LEU A 34 -5.39 -4.03 -6.15
CA LEU A 34 -5.52 -5.05 -5.11
C LEU A 34 -5.35 -4.39 -3.74
N ASP A 35 -6.39 -4.45 -2.93
CA ASP A 35 -6.36 -4.09 -1.53
C ASP A 35 -5.72 -5.25 -0.74
N LEU A 36 -4.57 -4.99 -0.11
CA LEU A 36 -3.85 -5.99 0.69
C LEU A 36 -4.59 -6.32 1.98
N ASP A 37 -5.38 -5.40 2.53
CA ASP A 37 -6.17 -5.61 3.73
C ASP A 37 -7.31 -6.63 3.47
N TRP A 38 -7.77 -6.73 2.22
CA TRP A 38 -8.73 -7.75 1.81
C TRP A 38 -8.20 -9.17 2.07
N PHE A 39 -6.91 -9.43 1.90
CA PHE A 39 -6.33 -10.76 2.16
C PHE A 39 -6.38 -11.11 3.65
N PHE A 40 -6.15 -10.14 4.54
CA PHE A 40 -6.32 -10.34 5.98
C PHE A 40 -7.77 -10.62 6.35
N ALA A 41 -8.73 -9.96 5.72
CA ALA A 41 -10.15 -10.16 5.94
C ALA A 41 -10.66 -11.56 5.53
N LYS A 42 -9.85 -12.36 4.80
CA LYS A 42 -10.21 -13.76 4.44
C LYS A 42 -9.84 -14.78 5.49
N LEU A 43 -9.10 -14.40 6.50
CA LEU A 43 -8.85 -15.29 7.64
C LEU A 43 -10.16 -15.55 8.38
N ARG A 44 -10.51 -16.84 8.58
CA ARG A 44 -11.81 -17.25 9.15
C ARG A 44 -11.72 -17.63 10.62
N SER A 45 -10.61 -18.21 11.02
CA SER A 45 -10.39 -18.68 12.39
C SER A 45 -8.96 -18.41 12.79
N GLY A 46 -8.74 -18.07 14.06
CA GLY A 46 -7.41 -17.79 14.60
C GLY A 46 -6.78 -16.50 14.07
N ALA A 47 -7.57 -15.60 13.47
CA ALA A 47 -7.08 -14.31 13.02
C ALA A 47 -6.59 -13.48 14.21
N MET A 48 -5.40 -12.91 14.05
CA MET A 48 -4.79 -11.99 15.00
C MET A 48 -4.68 -10.60 14.37
N GLU A 49 -4.75 -9.59 15.19
CA GLU A 49 -4.54 -8.21 14.74
C GLU A 49 -3.12 -8.05 14.17
N PRO A 50 -2.96 -7.53 12.93
CA PRO A 50 -1.68 -7.55 12.22
C PRO A 50 -0.52 -6.80 12.90
N TRP A 51 -0.83 -5.85 13.80
CA TRP A 51 0.18 -5.05 14.53
C TRP A 51 0.70 -5.75 15.78
N ARG A 52 0.11 -6.90 16.19
CA ARG A 52 0.62 -7.68 17.34
C ARG A 52 1.88 -8.42 16.95
N GLU A 53 2.79 -8.55 17.91
CA GLU A 53 4.05 -9.28 17.71
C GLU A 53 3.78 -10.75 17.34
N GLU A 54 2.81 -11.40 17.97
CA GLU A 54 2.46 -12.81 17.72
C GLU A 54 1.90 -13.03 16.30
N ALA A 55 1.42 -11.99 15.62
CA ALA A 55 0.88 -12.08 14.27
C ALA A 55 1.96 -12.18 13.18
N HIS A 56 3.25 -12.16 13.53
CA HIS A 56 4.34 -12.14 12.55
C HIS A 56 4.23 -13.26 11.50
N GLN A 57 3.97 -14.49 11.92
CA GLN A 57 3.81 -15.64 11.02
C GLN A 57 2.56 -15.51 10.14
N GLN A 58 1.44 -15.09 10.73
CA GLN A 58 0.20 -14.81 9.98
C GLN A 58 0.44 -13.77 8.89
N ASN A 59 1.04 -12.63 9.26
CA ASN A 59 1.30 -11.53 8.34
C ASN A 59 2.19 -11.99 7.17
N ARG A 60 3.22 -12.78 7.46
CA ARG A 60 4.09 -13.33 6.43
C ARG A 60 3.32 -14.21 5.44
N VAL A 61 2.46 -15.09 5.91
CA VAL A 61 1.64 -15.97 5.05
C VAL A 61 0.67 -15.15 4.20
N VAL A 62 -0.07 -14.23 4.82
CA VAL A 62 -1.06 -13.40 4.13
C VAL A 62 -0.42 -12.53 3.07
N LEU A 63 0.68 -11.83 3.42
CA LEU A 63 1.39 -10.98 2.47
C LEU A 63 2.08 -11.77 1.36
N SER A 64 2.56 -13.00 1.62
CA SER A 64 3.09 -13.86 0.56
C SER A 64 2.01 -14.29 -0.45
N ALA A 65 0.80 -14.57 0.02
CA ALA A 65 -0.34 -14.86 -0.86
C ALA A 65 -0.71 -13.64 -1.70
N ALA A 66 -0.77 -12.46 -1.07
CA ALA A 66 -1.02 -11.21 -1.76
C ALA A 66 0.06 -10.90 -2.81
N ALA A 67 1.34 -11.03 -2.46
CA ALA A 67 2.47 -10.84 -3.37
C ALA A 67 2.40 -11.77 -4.59
N SER A 68 2.01 -13.03 -4.39
CA SER A 68 1.82 -13.99 -5.49
C SER A 68 0.67 -13.57 -6.43
N ALA A 69 -0.45 -13.09 -5.87
CA ALA A 69 -1.57 -12.59 -6.67
C ALA A 69 -1.17 -11.36 -7.48
N VAL A 70 -0.53 -10.39 -6.84
CA VAL A 70 -0.02 -9.15 -7.47
C VAL A 70 0.94 -9.49 -8.61
N ALA A 71 1.94 -10.35 -8.35
CA ALA A 71 2.92 -10.77 -9.36
C ALA A 71 2.25 -11.48 -10.56
N THR A 72 1.18 -12.26 -10.31
CA THR A 72 0.43 -12.95 -11.37
C THR A 72 -0.28 -11.96 -12.31
N PHE A 73 -0.97 -10.94 -11.78
CA PHE A 73 -1.59 -9.89 -12.60
C PHE A 73 -0.54 -9.12 -13.40
N THR A 74 0.55 -8.72 -12.74
CA THR A 74 1.62 -7.96 -13.40
C THR A 74 2.31 -8.76 -14.50
N ALA A 75 2.60 -10.05 -14.26
CA ALA A 75 3.14 -10.94 -15.27
C ALA A 75 2.20 -11.12 -16.49
N GLY A 76 0.88 -11.01 -16.24
CA GLY A 76 -0.15 -11.01 -17.28
C GLY A 76 -0.24 -9.72 -18.10
N GLY A 77 0.61 -8.72 -17.83
CA GLY A 77 0.67 -7.46 -18.57
C GLY A 77 -0.18 -6.33 -17.97
N TYR A 78 -0.75 -6.52 -16.78
CA TYR A 78 -1.52 -5.47 -16.09
C TYR A 78 -0.59 -4.46 -15.40
N PHE A 79 -0.90 -3.17 -15.52
CA PHE A 79 -0.39 -2.21 -14.54
C PHE A 79 -1.10 -2.50 -13.22
N THR A 80 -0.34 -2.98 -12.25
CA THR A 80 -0.93 -3.47 -11.00
C THR A 80 -0.61 -2.52 -9.86
N VAL A 81 -1.65 -2.04 -9.19
CA VAL A 81 -1.52 -1.26 -7.95
C VAL A 81 -1.91 -2.16 -6.79
N ALA A 82 -1.04 -2.29 -5.80
CA ALA A 82 -1.34 -2.97 -4.55
C ALA A 82 -1.24 -1.97 -3.41
N ASP A 83 -2.36 -1.70 -2.73
CA ASP A 83 -2.41 -0.77 -1.62
C ASP A 83 -2.59 -1.47 -0.27
N GLY A 84 -1.89 -0.97 0.73
CA GLY A 84 -1.95 -1.50 2.10
C GLY A 84 -0.92 -0.88 3.02
N ILE A 85 -0.92 -1.28 4.28
CA ILE A 85 0.08 -0.86 5.25
C ILE A 85 1.29 -1.79 5.14
N LEU A 86 2.28 -1.36 4.36
CA LEU A 86 3.52 -2.10 4.11
C LEU A 86 4.72 -1.34 4.67
N ASN A 87 5.24 -1.82 5.77
CA ASN A 87 6.53 -1.38 6.28
C ASN A 87 7.65 -1.82 5.31
N PRO A 88 8.70 -1.02 5.09
CA PRO A 88 9.84 -1.36 4.23
C PRO A 88 10.45 -2.73 4.49
N SER A 89 10.42 -3.22 5.74
CA SER A 89 10.90 -4.56 6.11
C SER A 89 10.08 -5.73 5.50
N ARG A 90 8.93 -5.44 4.89
CA ARG A 90 8.06 -6.44 4.25
C ARG A 90 8.13 -6.43 2.73
N LEU A 91 8.89 -5.50 2.15
CA LEU A 91 9.06 -5.40 0.70
C LEU A 91 9.76 -6.62 0.10
N ASP A 92 10.58 -7.33 0.89
CA ASP A 92 11.27 -8.56 0.50
C ASP A 92 10.33 -9.63 -0.06
N LEU A 93 9.10 -9.74 0.47
CA LEU A 93 8.09 -10.69 0.02
C LEU A 93 7.63 -10.40 -1.41
N PHE A 94 7.41 -9.12 -1.73
CA PHE A 94 7.00 -8.69 -3.06
C PHE A 94 8.17 -8.74 -4.05
N VAL A 95 9.35 -8.33 -3.63
CA VAL A 95 10.58 -8.45 -4.43
C VAL A 95 10.81 -9.91 -4.83
N SER A 96 10.75 -10.84 -3.85
CA SER A 96 10.96 -12.27 -4.09
C SER A 96 9.92 -12.89 -5.03
N ALA A 97 8.68 -12.39 -5.02
CA ALA A 97 7.63 -12.85 -5.92
C ALA A 97 7.78 -12.29 -7.35
N CYS A 98 8.33 -11.08 -7.50
CA CYS A 98 8.42 -10.36 -8.76
C CYS A 98 9.72 -10.63 -9.52
N GLU A 99 10.84 -10.80 -8.81
CA GLU A 99 12.18 -10.97 -9.40
C GLU A 99 12.29 -12.12 -10.40
N PRO A 100 11.79 -13.34 -10.12
CA PRO A 100 11.87 -14.46 -11.08
C PRO A 100 11.08 -14.21 -12.36
N LEU A 101 10.13 -13.25 -12.33
CA LEU A 101 9.25 -12.90 -13.45
C LEU A 101 9.75 -11.67 -14.23
N GLY A 102 10.87 -11.07 -13.82
CA GLY A 102 11.41 -9.86 -14.42
C GLY A 102 10.54 -8.63 -14.24
N ILE A 103 9.70 -8.60 -13.20
CA ILE A 103 8.80 -7.49 -12.89
C ILE A 103 9.56 -6.40 -12.15
N GLU A 104 9.48 -5.17 -12.68
CA GLU A 104 9.96 -3.98 -12.00
C GLU A 104 8.95 -3.49 -10.98
N LEU A 105 9.44 -3.24 -9.77
CA LEU A 105 8.63 -2.84 -8.63
C LEU A 105 8.81 -1.36 -8.35
N ASN A 106 7.72 -0.59 -8.43
CA ASN A 106 7.64 0.80 -7.97
C ASN A 106 7.09 0.83 -6.55
N TYR A 107 7.53 1.80 -5.77
CA TYR A 107 7.12 1.97 -4.37
C TYR A 107 6.78 3.43 -4.10
N ALA A 108 5.63 3.69 -3.49
CA ALA A 108 5.23 5.02 -3.08
C ALA A 108 4.63 4.98 -1.67
N VAL A 109 5.05 5.92 -0.83
CA VAL A 109 4.58 6.09 0.55
C VAL A 109 3.76 7.38 0.61
N LEU A 110 2.45 7.25 0.77
CA LEU A 110 1.61 8.42 1.04
C LEU A 110 1.88 8.92 2.45
N TYR A 111 2.19 10.19 2.54
CA TYR A 111 2.49 10.87 3.77
C TYR A 111 1.46 11.98 4.05
N ALA A 112 1.07 12.13 5.29
CA ALA A 112 0.38 13.31 5.80
C ALA A 112 0.76 13.53 7.27
N PRO A 113 0.78 14.78 7.78
CA PRO A 113 1.02 15.05 9.19
C PRO A 113 0.05 14.28 10.10
N LEU A 114 0.53 13.86 11.27
CA LEU A 114 -0.27 13.06 12.20
C LEU A 114 -1.63 13.68 12.50
N SER A 115 -1.70 15.02 12.68
CA SER A 115 -2.96 15.73 12.93
C SER A 115 -3.98 15.57 11.80
N VAL A 116 -3.52 15.56 10.55
CA VAL A 116 -4.36 15.34 9.36
C VAL A 116 -4.85 13.89 9.31
N VAL A 117 -3.93 12.94 9.54
CA VAL A 117 -4.23 11.51 9.59
C VAL A 117 -5.29 11.22 10.65
N LEU A 118 -5.10 11.69 11.88
CA LEU A 118 -6.05 11.48 12.99
C LEU A 118 -7.42 12.09 12.70
N ALA A 119 -7.46 13.30 12.15
CA ALA A 119 -8.73 13.94 11.79
C ALA A 119 -9.49 13.13 10.72
N ARG A 120 -8.79 12.59 9.70
CA ARG A 120 -9.39 11.76 8.66
C ARG A 120 -9.88 10.42 9.20
N VAL A 121 -9.11 9.77 10.08
CA VAL A 121 -9.51 8.52 10.74
C VAL A 121 -10.74 8.74 11.59
N GLN A 122 -10.78 9.82 12.39
CA GLN A 122 -11.92 10.15 13.23
C GLN A 122 -13.19 10.42 12.39
N ALA A 123 -13.07 11.12 11.28
CA ALA A 123 -14.20 11.38 10.38
C ALA A 123 -14.79 10.08 9.82
N ARG A 124 -13.97 9.08 9.49
CA ARG A 124 -14.41 7.76 9.00
C ARG A 124 -15.01 6.86 10.08
N SER A 125 -14.59 6.99 11.34
CA SER A 125 -15.07 6.15 12.45
C SER A 125 -16.56 6.36 12.76
N THR A 126 -17.19 7.36 12.15
CA THR A 126 -18.64 7.57 12.21
C THR A 126 -19.42 6.70 11.21
N GLU A 127 -18.76 6.03 10.27
CA GLU A 127 -19.38 5.15 9.29
C GLU A 127 -19.34 3.68 9.76
N PRO A 128 -20.48 2.95 9.78
CA PRO A 128 -20.56 1.59 10.32
C PRO A 128 -19.61 0.58 9.65
N GLU A 129 -19.22 0.83 8.41
CA GLU A 129 -18.34 -0.04 7.60
C GLU A 129 -16.87 0.08 8.00
N HIS A 130 -16.50 1.09 8.79
CA HIS A 130 -15.11 1.41 9.15
C HIS A 130 -14.83 1.29 10.66
N LEU A 131 -15.73 0.63 11.40
CA LEU A 131 -15.55 0.33 12.83
C LEU A 131 -14.55 -0.82 13.00
N GLY A 132 -13.27 -0.49 12.96
CA GLY A 132 -12.18 -1.43 13.20
C GLY A 132 -11.09 -0.84 14.08
N ALA A 133 -10.14 -1.66 14.50
CA ALA A 133 -9.04 -1.27 15.37
C ALA A 133 -8.13 -0.17 14.78
N LEU A 134 -8.16 0.05 13.46
CA LEU A 134 -7.52 1.21 12.81
C LEU A 134 -8.28 2.54 13.03
N ALA A 135 -9.38 2.53 13.81
CA ALA A 135 -10.04 3.73 14.33
C ALA A 135 -9.44 4.18 15.67
N ASP A 136 -8.63 3.35 16.34
CA ASP A 136 -7.95 3.72 17.58
C ASP A 136 -6.79 4.67 17.31
N ALA A 137 -6.86 5.88 17.89
CA ALA A 137 -5.86 6.92 17.69
C ALA A 137 -4.46 6.51 18.16
N GLY A 138 -4.34 5.67 19.20
CA GLY A 138 -3.07 5.16 19.69
C GLY A 138 -2.40 4.23 18.70
N VAL A 139 -3.16 3.28 18.15
CA VAL A 139 -2.68 2.36 17.10
C VAL A 139 -2.26 3.12 15.84
N VAL A 140 -3.07 4.10 15.43
CA VAL A 140 -2.74 4.95 14.26
C VAL A 140 -1.44 5.72 14.49
N GLN A 141 -1.24 6.28 15.69
CA GLN A 141 -0.02 7.00 16.03
C GLN A 141 1.21 6.09 16.07
N GLU A 142 1.08 4.87 16.61
CA GLU A 142 2.18 3.89 16.60
C GLU A 142 2.59 3.51 15.16
N ILE A 143 1.61 3.26 14.28
CA ILE A 143 1.89 2.99 12.87
C ILE A 143 2.54 4.20 12.20
N TRP A 144 2.06 5.42 12.48
CA TRP A 144 2.61 6.65 11.93
C TRP A 144 4.07 6.85 12.36
N ASN A 145 4.38 6.66 13.66
CA ASN A 145 5.75 6.72 14.17
C ASN A 145 6.65 5.69 13.46
N GLY A 146 6.15 4.46 13.26
CA GLY A 146 6.89 3.43 12.56
C GLY A 146 7.26 3.80 11.12
N PHE A 147 6.41 4.56 10.40
CA PHE A 147 6.76 5.08 9.08
C PHE A 147 7.79 6.22 9.14
N GLU A 148 7.78 7.05 10.19
CA GLU A 148 8.78 8.11 10.39
C GLU A 148 10.16 7.58 10.79
N GLU A 149 10.20 6.49 11.54
CA GLU A 149 11.46 5.85 11.98
C GLU A 149 12.18 5.12 10.84
N HIS A 150 11.45 4.75 9.78
CA HIS A 150 12.06 4.12 8.62
C HIS A 150 12.64 5.17 7.67
N ASP A 151 13.90 4.99 7.33
CA ASP A 151 14.59 5.83 6.33
C ASP A 151 14.07 5.48 4.93
N VAL A 152 12.95 6.11 4.56
CA VAL A 152 12.38 6.05 3.22
C VAL A 152 12.95 7.20 2.41
N ASP A 153 13.62 6.90 1.30
CA ASP A 153 14.13 7.90 0.37
C ASP A 153 13.02 8.89 -0.02
N ASP A 154 13.30 10.19 0.05
CA ASP A 154 12.34 11.27 -0.21
C ASP A 154 11.64 11.15 -1.57
N ARG A 155 12.29 10.55 -2.56
CA ARG A 155 11.67 10.29 -3.87
C ARG A 155 10.46 9.35 -3.79
N HIS A 156 10.35 8.51 -2.78
CA HIS A 156 9.21 7.62 -2.59
C HIS A 156 8.12 8.24 -1.71
N ARG A 157 8.38 9.37 -1.05
CA ARG A 157 7.40 10.07 -0.20
C ARG A 157 6.52 10.98 -1.05
N ILE A 158 5.22 10.79 -0.94
CA ILE A 158 4.20 11.56 -1.66
C ILE A 158 3.31 12.25 -0.64
N ASP A 159 3.35 13.59 -0.61
CA ASP A 159 2.49 14.37 0.28
C ASP A 159 1.02 14.29 -0.18
N SER A 160 0.17 13.79 0.69
CA SER A 160 -1.27 13.65 0.49
C SER A 160 -2.11 14.55 1.40
N SER A 161 -1.51 15.57 2.04
CA SER A 161 -2.16 16.40 3.06
C SER A 161 -3.34 17.20 2.51
N ASP A 162 -3.08 18.10 1.55
CA ASP A 162 -4.02 19.13 1.09
C ASP A 162 -4.23 19.14 -0.43
N ARG A 163 -3.86 18.05 -1.11
CA ARG A 163 -3.93 17.93 -2.57
C ARG A 163 -5.13 17.07 -2.99
N PRO A 164 -5.80 17.40 -4.11
CA PRO A 164 -6.84 16.54 -4.68
C PRO A 164 -6.31 15.14 -4.97
N PRO A 165 -7.05 14.07 -4.64
CA PRO A 165 -6.63 12.69 -4.90
C PRO A 165 -6.29 12.41 -6.37
N GLU A 166 -7.00 13.04 -7.30
CA GLU A 166 -6.80 12.89 -8.74
C GLU A 166 -5.43 13.42 -9.20
N ILE A 167 -5.00 14.56 -8.63
CA ILE A 167 -3.69 15.15 -8.93
C ILE A 167 -2.56 14.29 -8.37
N ILE A 168 -2.75 13.74 -7.17
CA ILE A 168 -1.78 12.81 -6.56
C ILE A 168 -1.67 11.53 -7.39
N ALA A 169 -2.82 10.99 -7.83
CA ALA A 169 -2.86 9.78 -8.63
C ALA A 169 -2.14 9.95 -9.98
N GLU A 170 -2.39 11.06 -10.68
CA GLU A 170 -1.71 11.39 -11.92
C GLU A 170 -0.18 11.51 -11.72
N GLU A 171 0.27 12.23 -10.69
CA GLU A 171 1.69 12.34 -10.35
C GLU A 171 2.32 10.96 -10.12
N ILE A 172 1.69 10.11 -9.29
CA ILE A 172 2.20 8.78 -8.99
C ILE A 172 2.30 7.94 -10.26
N TYR A 173 1.26 7.95 -11.10
CA TYR A 173 1.26 7.21 -12.35
C TYR A 173 2.39 7.64 -13.29
N GLN A 174 2.56 8.94 -13.51
CA GLN A 174 3.62 9.49 -14.35
C GLN A 174 5.00 9.11 -13.83
N ARG A 175 5.25 9.24 -12.53
CA ARG A 175 6.52 8.87 -11.90
C ARG A 175 6.81 7.37 -11.96
N CYS A 176 5.77 6.51 -11.95
CA CYS A 176 5.93 5.08 -12.23
C CYS A 176 6.41 4.85 -13.67
N ILE A 177 5.77 5.48 -14.65
CA ILE A 177 6.11 5.33 -16.08
C ILE A 177 7.53 5.84 -16.38
N GLU A 178 7.93 6.94 -15.74
CA GLU A 178 9.28 7.52 -15.86
C GLU A 178 10.36 6.71 -15.10
N GLY A 179 9.94 5.84 -14.19
CA GLY A 179 10.83 5.00 -13.38
C GLY A 179 11.37 5.66 -12.13
N ASP A 180 10.87 6.85 -11.76
CA ASP A 180 11.31 7.61 -10.58
C ASP A 180 10.97 6.91 -9.26
N LEU A 181 9.88 6.13 -9.25
CA LEU A 181 9.44 5.38 -8.07
C LEU A 181 9.99 3.94 -8.03
N ARG A 182 10.88 3.61 -8.96
CA ARG A 182 11.45 2.26 -9.02
C ARG A 182 12.30 1.97 -7.80
N LEU A 183 12.05 0.84 -7.15
CA LEU A 183 12.95 0.33 -6.11
C LEU A 183 14.26 -0.09 -6.77
N LEU A 184 15.29 0.70 -6.55
CA LEU A 184 16.65 0.35 -6.93
C LEU A 184 17.19 -0.66 -5.90
N ARG A 185 17.79 -1.72 -6.39
CA ARG A 185 18.52 -2.70 -5.58
C ARG A 185 19.92 -2.23 -5.26
#